data_7aa1178bee9432e1e2bb0edbd4b7c9f6
#
_entry.id   7aa1178bee9432e1e2bb0edbd4b7c9f6
#
_cell.length_a   1.000
_cell.length_b   1.000
_cell.length_c   1.000
_cell.angle_alpha   90.00
_cell.angle_beta   90.00
_cell.angle_gamma   90.00
#
_symmetry.space_group_name_H-M   'P 1'
#
loop_
_entity.id
_entity.type
_entity.pdbx_description
1 polymer ?
#
loop_
_entity_poly.entity_id
_entity_poly.type
_entity_poly.pdbx_seq_one_letter_code
_entity_poly.pdbx_strand_id
1 'polypeptide(L)'
;MIVTKEIIGSNYKGLNILIVSGVHGNESHAVKAVYGLYNRINDEILKDIDIIKNNISKIKFIFNLNEYGLCNEERINQYSKEETKDINRLFPREFNTVDDIKALLHGEYQIVIDVHNSPSCIPCVLVDYDKYTNKNLTCVEGAELVPLVRHTNIGTIKKHFNNEDTRAFTIELPSMGVAGDFVYSTKLLGDFLCTVISNINKPEKQYEVELPIDLYTTVEQGIIYYMNTNPLLKYSKGDVIAKVDDINTGEREDIIAPFDGILYDINETVYVSNLNSIGMFGKEIFK
;
A
#
# COMPACT_ATOMS: atom_id res chain seq x y z
N MET A 1 16.26 16.31 7.29
CA MET A 1 15.95 17.05 6.02
C MET A 1 15.24 16.10 5.08
N ILE A 2 14.04 16.49 4.59
CA ILE A 2 13.31 15.68 3.60
C ILE A 2 14.12 15.60 2.31
N VAL A 3 14.34 14.39 1.81
CA VAL A 3 15.15 14.14 0.60
C VAL A 3 14.22 13.96 -0.60
N THR A 4 14.43 14.78 -1.61
CA THR A 4 13.69 14.70 -2.88
C THR A 4 14.66 14.53 -4.06
N LYS A 5 14.21 13.80 -5.07
CA LYS A 5 14.89 13.66 -6.36
C LYS A 5 13.87 13.75 -7.48
N GLU A 6 14.33 14.14 -8.66
CA GLU A 6 13.52 14.18 -9.87
C GLU A 6 14.21 13.46 -11.02
N ILE A 7 13.44 12.75 -11.82
CA ILE A 7 13.85 12.20 -13.10
C ILE A 7 13.02 12.89 -14.17
N ILE A 8 13.69 13.49 -15.14
CA ILE A 8 13.06 14.14 -16.29
C ILE A 8 13.01 13.15 -17.44
N GLY A 9 11.83 12.92 -17.95
CA GLY A 9 11.61 12.07 -19.13
C GLY A 9 11.89 12.78 -20.43
N SER A 10 11.88 12.02 -21.51
CA SER A 10 12.07 12.56 -22.86
C SER A 10 10.79 13.17 -23.45
N ASN A 11 9.63 12.85 -22.91
CA ASN A 11 8.33 13.33 -23.38
C ASN A 11 7.83 14.50 -22.52
N TYR A 12 8.12 15.73 -22.92
CA TYR A 12 7.69 16.92 -22.18
C TYR A 12 6.17 17.10 -22.04
N LYS A 13 5.37 16.38 -22.84
CA LYS A 13 3.89 16.28 -22.72
C LYS A 13 3.43 15.01 -22.04
N GLY A 14 4.38 14.23 -21.53
CA GLY A 14 4.11 12.97 -20.84
C GLY A 14 3.53 13.16 -19.44
N LEU A 15 3.43 12.06 -18.74
CA LEU A 15 2.88 12.00 -17.39
C LEU A 15 3.82 12.64 -16.36
N ASN A 16 3.24 13.39 -15.44
CA ASN A 16 3.89 13.78 -14.18
C ASN A 16 3.50 12.77 -13.10
N ILE A 17 4.50 12.21 -12.44
CA ILE A 17 4.32 11.15 -11.45
C ILE A 17 4.93 11.60 -10.12
N LEU A 18 4.22 11.36 -9.02
CA LEU A 18 4.72 11.53 -7.67
C LEU A 18 4.84 10.16 -7.00
N ILE A 19 6.00 9.86 -6.44
CA ILE A 19 6.25 8.66 -5.63
C ILE A 19 6.72 9.12 -4.26
N VAL A 20 5.97 8.74 -3.22
CA VAL A 20 6.23 9.11 -1.83
C VAL A 20 6.50 7.88 -1.00
N SER A 21 7.44 7.97 -0.08
CA SER A 21 7.67 6.96 0.96
C SER A 21 8.10 7.59 2.29
N GLY A 22 8.17 6.80 3.35
CA GLY A 22 8.54 7.28 4.66
C GLY A 22 7.52 8.24 5.27
N VAL A 23 6.25 8.07 4.96
CA VAL A 23 5.12 8.77 5.60
C VAL A 23 5.00 8.30 7.04
N HIS A 24 5.17 7.01 7.30
CA HIS A 24 5.36 6.44 8.61
C HIS A 24 6.85 6.15 8.83
N GLY A 25 7.40 6.58 9.94
CA GLY A 25 8.84 6.49 10.17
C GLY A 25 9.34 5.07 10.49
N ASN A 26 8.48 4.19 10.98
CA ASN A 26 8.83 2.78 11.20
C ASN A 26 8.81 1.93 9.91
N GLU A 27 8.57 2.54 8.75
CA GLU A 27 8.45 1.86 7.46
C GLU A 27 9.69 2.06 6.57
N SER A 28 10.89 1.88 7.13
CA SER A 28 12.17 2.10 6.44
C SER A 28 12.39 1.22 5.21
N HIS A 29 11.72 0.04 5.15
CA HIS A 29 11.80 -0.87 4.01
C HIS A 29 11.20 -0.23 2.74
N ALA A 30 10.06 0.45 2.86
CA ALA A 30 9.46 1.20 1.77
C ALA A 30 10.40 2.27 1.21
N VAL A 31 11.09 3.00 2.10
CA VAL A 31 12.09 4.01 1.72
C VAL A 31 13.23 3.40 0.90
N LYS A 32 13.76 2.25 1.35
CA LYS A 32 14.83 1.53 0.64
C LYS A 32 14.37 1.04 -0.73
N ALA A 33 13.14 0.51 -0.83
CA ALA A 33 12.58 0.02 -2.09
C ALA A 33 12.37 1.16 -3.10
N VAL A 34 11.85 2.31 -2.66
CA VAL A 34 11.67 3.50 -3.51
C VAL A 34 13.00 4.09 -3.94
N TYR A 35 14.02 4.12 -3.05
CA TYR A 35 15.35 4.56 -3.43
C TYR A 35 16.01 3.59 -4.44
N GLY A 36 15.79 2.29 -4.26
CA GLY A 36 16.21 1.28 -5.24
C GLY A 36 15.56 1.48 -6.61
N LEU A 37 14.26 1.79 -6.65
CA LEU A 37 13.54 2.11 -7.88
C LEU A 37 14.11 3.35 -8.57
N TYR A 38 14.35 4.44 -7.82
CA TYR A 38 14.99 5.64 -8.34
C TYR A 38 16.32 5.32 -9.02
N ASN A 39 17.22 4.59 -8.36
CA ASN A 39 18.51 4.22 -8.91
C ASN A 39 18.36 3.38 -10.19
N ARG A 40 17.48 2.39 -10.21
CA ARG A 40 17.25 1.55 -11.40
C ARG A 40 16.72 2.32 -12.60
N ILE A 41 15.89 3.33 -12.38
CA ILE A 41 15.43 4.21 -13.46
C ILE A 41 16.54 5.14 -13.89
N ASN A 42 17.26 5.78 -12.94
CA ASN A 42 18.34 6.71 -13.22
C ASN A 42 19.50 6.05 -13.97
N ASP A 43 19.84 4.82 -13.61
CA ASP A 43 20.93 4.04 -14.21
C ASP A 43 20.48 3.23 -15.44
N GLU A 44 19.21 3.37 -15.84
CA GLU A 44 18.59 2.71 -17.00
C GLU A 44 18.63 1.18 -16.98
N ILE A 45 18.68 0.58 -15.79
CA ILE A 45 18.77 -0.87 -15.60
C ILE A 45 17.40 -1.53 -15.26
N LEU A 46 16.32 -0.75 -15.27
CA LEU A 46 14.97 -1.29 -15.06
C LEU A 46 14.54 -2.03 -16.34
N LYS A 47 13.96 -3.22 -16.17
CA LYS A 47 13.25 -3.89 -17.26
C LYS A 47 12.14 -2.96 -17.77
N ASP A 48 11.94 -2.90 -19.05
CA ASP A 48 10.92 -2.07 -19.70
C ASP A 48 11.09 -0.54 -19.43
N ILE A 49 12.33 -0.09 -19.20
CA ILE A 49 12.67 1.34 -18.98
C ILE A 49 12.13 2.26 -20.07
N ASP A 50 12.03 1.77 -21.30
CA ASP A 50 11.50 2.53 -22.43
C ASP A 50 10.04 2.93 -22.25
N ILE A 51 9.23 2.14 -21.53
CA ILE A 51 7.86 2.51 -21.19
C ILE A 51 7.87 3.80 -20.35
N ILE A 52 8.77 3.85 -19.36
CA ILE A 52 8.93 5.03 -18.51
C ILE A 52 9.43 6.20 -19.34
N LYS A 53 10.57 6.06 -19.99
CA LYS A 53 11.22 7.15 -20.74
C LYS A 53 10.33 7.80 -21.79
N ASN A 54 9.56 7.00 -22.53
CA ASN A 54 8.77 7.50 -23.64
C ASN A 54 7.43 8.11 -23.22
N ASN A 55 6.95 7.82 -22.01
CA ASN A 55 5.62 8.23 -21.56
C ASN A 55 5.62 9.27 -20.43
N ILE A 56 6.75 9.53 -19.79
CA ILE A 56 6.82 10.50 -18.70
C ILE A 56 7.37 11.85 -19.14
N SER A 57 6.87 12.91 -18.50
CA SER A 57 7.50 14.22 -18.45
C SER A 57 8.44 14.29 -17.25
N LYS A 58 7.94 13.88 -16.06
CA LYS A 58 8.72 13.93 -14.84
C LYS A 58 8.25 12.88 -13.83
N ILE A 59 9.19 12.29 -13.08
CA ILE A 59 8.91 11.60 -11.83
C ILE A 59 9.56 12.36 -10.69
N LYS A 60 8.78 12.76 -9.69
CA LYS A 60 9.26 13.32 -8.43
C LYS A 60 9.22 12.24 -7.36
N PHE A 61 10.34 12.03 -6.70
CA PHE A 61 10.49 11.10 -5.57
C PHE A 61 10.62 11.88 -4.27
N ILE A 62 9.91 11.44 -3.24
CA ILE A 62 10.06 11.88 -1.85
C ILE A 62 10.35 10.66 -1.01
N PHE A 63 11.57 10.54 -0.47
CA PHE A 63 12.02 9.31 0.19
C PHE A 63 11.68 9.21 1.66
N ASN A 64 11.57 10.34 2.37
CA ASN A 64 11.47 10.37 3.82
C ASN A 64 10.56 11.51 4.28
N LEU A 65 9.26 11.41 3.95
CA LEU A 65 8.31 12.48 4.26
C LEU A 65 8.22 12.76 5.77
N ASN A 66 8.36 11.73 6.61
CA ASN A 66 8.45 11.81 8.06
C ASN A 66 9.88 11.52 8.53
N GLU A 67 10.79 12.46 8.30
CA GLU A 67 12.20 12.32 8.70
C GLU A 67 12.36 12.02 10.19
N TYR A 68 11.59 12.72 11.04
CA TYR A 68 11.67 12.51 12.48
C TYR A 68 11.31 11.07 12.87
N GLY A 69 10.16 10.59 12.41
CA GLY A 69 9.72 9.23 12.68
C GLY A 69 10.72 8.20 12.14
N LEU A 70 11.30 8.45 10.95
CA LEU A 70 12.28 7.55 10.35
C LEU A 70 13.57 7.44 11.18
N CYS A 71 14.06 8.56 11.71
CA CYS A 71 15.26 8.57 12.57
C CYS A 71 15.04 7.88 13.92
N ASN A 72 13.81 7.83 14.40
CA ASN A 72 13.45 7.25 15.70
C ASN A 72 12.70 5.91 15.58
N GLU A 73 12.49 5.41 14.36
CA GLU A 73 11.70 4.21 14.07
C GLU A 73 10.27 4.29 14.62
N GLU A 74 9.70 5.51 14.63
CA GLU A 74 8.35 5.78 15.12
C GLU A 74 7.39 6.02 13.96
N ARG A 75 6.20 5.43 14.02
CA ARG A 75 5.16 5.64 13.02
C ARG A 75 4.76 7.10 12.86
N ILE A 76 4.62 7.82 13.97
CA ILE A 76 4.07 9.16 14.06
C ILE A 76 5.15 10.25 13.97
N ASN A 77 4.72 11.48 13.71
CA ASN A 77 5.57 12.68 13.82
C ASN A 77 5.26 13.43 15.11
N GLN A 78 6.12 13.28 16.12
CA GLN A 78 5.91 13.89 17.44
C GLN A 78 5.93 15.44 17.43
N TYR A 79 6.50 16.05 16.41
CA TYR A 79 6.49 17.50 16.24
C TYR A 79 5.17 18.05 15.67
N SER A 80 4.27 17.19 15.20
CA SER A 80 2.95 17.64 14.80
C SER A 80 2.20 18.22 16.01
N LYS A 81 1.63 19.40 15.82
CA LYS A 81 0.75 20.06 16.81
C LYS A 81 -0.70 19.57 16.72
N GLU A 82 -1.01 18.76 15.73
CA GLU A 82 -2.34 18.20 15.52
C GLU A 82 -2.66 17.12 16.56
N GLU A 83 -3.93 16.87 16.83
CA GLU A 83 -4.39 15.81 17.73
C GLU A 83 -3.90 14.43 17.25
N THR A 84 -3.95 14.20 15.93
CA THR A 84 -3.26 13.06 15.35
C THR A 84 -1.87 13.46 14.88
N LYS A 85 -0.87 12.69 15.28
CA LYS A 85 0.52 12.83 14.84
C LYS A 85 0.82 11.96 13.60
N ASP A 86 -0.15 11.21 13.11
CA ASP A 86 -0.04 10.42 11.89
C ASP A 86 -0.23 11.32 10.67
N ILE A 87 0.87 11.59 9.94
CA ILE A 87 0.87 12.43 8.74
C ILE A 87 -0.17 11.93 7.73
N ASN A 88 -0.35 10.61 7.59
CA ASN A 88 -1.29 10.01 6.65
C ASN A 88 -2.76 10.06 7.13
N ARG A 89 -3.09 10.96 8.06
CA ARG A 89 -4.45 11.28 8.52
C ARG A 89 -4.75 12.78 8.41
N LEU A 90 -3.80 13.55 7.90
CA LEU A 90 -3.85 15.00 7.97
C LEU A 90 -4.30 15.68 6.67
N PHE A 91 -4.40 14.97 5.55
CA PHE A 91 -4.86 15.53 4.27
C PHE A 91 -6.40 15.53 4.16
N PRO A 92 -7.09 16.57 3.69
CA PRO A 92 -6.67 17.90 3.22
C PRO A 92 -6.82 18.99 4.27
N ARG A 93 -6.71 18.73 5.57
CA ARG A 93 -6.89 19.75 6.60
C ARG A 93 -5.91 20.91 6.40
N GLU A 94 -6.31 22.12 6.80
CA GLU A 94 -5.43 23.28 6.77
C GLU A 94 -4.33 23.11 7.83
N PHE A 95 -3.10 22.91 7.40
CA PHE A 95 -1.97 22.68 8.27
C PHE A 95 -1.22 24.00 8.52
N ASN A 96 -1.13 24.40 9.77
CA ASN A 96 -0.27 25.51 10.16
C ASN A 96 1.19 25.10 10.43
N THR A 97 1.51 23.79 10.39
CA THR A 97 2.84 23.28 10.77
C THR A 97 3.45 22.31 9.77
N VAL A 98 2.79 22.04 8.65
CA VAL A 98 3.26 21.10 7.61
C VAL A 98 3.31 21.79 6.25
N ASP A 99 3.49 23.12 6.25
CA ASP A 99 3.61 23.88 5.00
C ASP A 99 4.72 23.36 4.10
N ASP A 100 5.82 22.88 4.70
CA ASP A 100 6.91 22.24 3.95
C ASP A 100 6.47 20.95 3.27
N ILE A 101 5.65 20.11 3.94
CA ILE A 101 5.12 18.86 3.35
C ILE A 101 4.14 19.16 2.23
N LYS A 102 3.22 20.13 2.43
CA LYS A 102 2.32 20.59 1.35
C LYS A 102 3.09 21.13 0.16
N ALA A 103 4.09 21.97 0.39
CA ALA A 103 4.94 22.51 -0.67
C ALA A 103 5.67 21.39 -1.45
N LEU A 104 6.12 20.34 -0.75
CA LEU A 104 6.75 19.18 -1.36
C LEU A 104 5.78 18.35 -2.20
N LEU A 105 4.54 18.21 -1.74
CA LEU A 105 3.48 17.46 -2.43
C LEU A 105 2.77 18.30 -3.49
N HIS A 106 2.98 19.62 -3.53
CA HIS A 106 2.35 20.50 -4.50
C HIS A 106 2.81 20.18 -5.93
N GLY A 107 1.86 20.06 -6.82
CA GLY A 107 2.07 19.80 -8.25
C GLY A 107 0.84 19.17 -8.89
N GLU A 108 0.80 19.22 -10.21
CA GLU A 108 -0.19 18.48 -11.02
C GLU A 108 0.42 17.14 -11.40
N TYR A 109 -0.16 16.06 -10.88
CA TYR A 109 0.29 14.70 -11.14
C TYR A 109 -0.85 13.88 -11.74
N GLN A 110 -0.55 13.07 -12.75
CA GLN A 110 -1.49 12.10 -13.30
C GLN A 110 -1.44 10.77 -12.53
N ILE A 111 -0.31 10.49 -11.88
CA ILE A 111 -0.13 9.29 -11.06
C ILE A 111 0.51 9.70 -9.73
N VAL A 112 -0.06 9.23 -8.62
CA VAL A 112 0.52 9.37 -7.27
C VAL A 112 0.62 8.00 -6.64
N ILE A 113 1.79 7.64 -6.13
CA ILE A 113 2.07 6.36 -5.48
C ILE A 113 2.61 6.64 -4.09
N ASP A 114 1.83 6.27 -3.07
CA ASP A 114 2.18 6.34 -1.66
C ASP A 114 2.64 4.96 -1.21
N VAL A 115 3.94 4.79 -0.95
CA VAL A 115 4.56 3.49 -0.69
C VAL A 115 4.78 3.29 0.80
N HIS A 116 4.15 2.25 1.31
CA HIS A 116 4.22 1.78 2.69
C HIS A 116 4.82 0.38 2.75
N ASN A 117 5.08 -0.10 3.95
CA ASN A 117 5.32 -1.52 4.18
C ASN A 117 4.65 -1.99 5.46
N SER A 118 4.15 -3.20 5.40
CA SER A 118 3.62 -3.92 6.55
C SER A 118 4.27 -5.31 6.61
N PRO A 119 4.72 -5.74 7.78
CA PRO A 119 5.32 -7.07 7.93
C PRO A 119 4.31 -8.20 7.73
N SER A 120 3.02 -7.93 7.88
CA SER A 120 1.94 -8.91 7.91
C SER A 120 1.11 -8.99 6.63
N CYS A 121 1.30 -8.07 5.68
CA CYS A 121 0.48 -8.07 4.47
C CYS A 121 1.14 -8.78 3.28
N ILE A 122 0.29 -9.22 2.36
CA ILE A 122 0.74 -9.58 1.01
C ILE A 122 1.14 -8.31 0.25
N PRO A 123 2.04 -8.40 -0.75
CA PRO A 123 2.33 -7.26 -1.62
C PRO A 123 1.04 -6.85 -2.35
N CYS A 124 0.48 -5.73 -1.96
CA CYS A 124 -0.81 -5.30 -2.49
C CYS A 124 -0.84 -3.82 -2.87
N VAL A 125 -1.78 -3.49 -3.74
CA VAL A 125 -2.12 -2.12 -4.09
C VAL A 125 -3.51 -1.79 -3.58
N LEU A 126 -3.62 -0.78 -2.74
CA LEU A 126 -4.89 -0.33 -2.18
C LEU A 126 -5.59 0.60 -3.17
N VAL A 127 -6.80 0.24 -3.55
CA VAL A 127 -7.69 1.00 -4.43
C VAL A 127 -8.90 1.49 -3.62
N ASP A 128 -9.29 2.75 -3.80
CA ASP A 128 -10.47 3.28 -3.11
C ASP A 128 -11.76 2.69 -3.69
N TYR A 129 -12.68 2.34 -2.78
CA TYR A 129 -14.05 2.03 -3.16
C TYR A 129 -14.86 3.32 -3.32
N ASP A 130 -14.85 3.87 -4.53
CA ASP A 130 -15.54 5.10 -4.90
C ASP A 130 -15.89 5.11 -6.39
N LYS A 131 -16.33 6.24 -6.92
CA LYS A 131 -16.70 6.39 -8.35
C LYS A 131 -15.52 6.17 -9.32
N TYR A 132 -14.28 6.15 -8.84
CA TYR A 132 -13.08 5.91 -9.65
C TYR A 132 -12.54 4.48 -9.52
N THR A 133 -13.20 3.61 -8.76
CA THR A 133 -12.74 2.23 -8.48
C THR A 133 -12.40 1.47 -9.76
N ASN A 134 -13.33 1.40 -10.71
CA ASN A 134 -13.12 0.66 -11.96
C ASN A 134 -11.99 1.24 -12.81
N LYS A 135 -11.87 2.56 -12.87
CA LYS A 135 -10.79 3.25 -13.59
C LYS A 135 -9.43 2.96 -12.96
N ASN A 136 -9.35 2.96 -11.63
CA ASN A 136 -8.13 2.61 -10.90
C ASN A 136 -7.78 1.13 -11.05
N LEU A 137 -8.76 0.22 -10.98
CA LEU A 137 -8.56 -1.20 -11.23
C LEU A 137 -8.06 -1.47 -12.66
N THR A 138 -8.62 -0.78 -13.66
CA THR A 138 -8.13 -0.87 -15.04
C THR A 138 -6.65 -0.48 -15.14
N CYS A 139 -6.21 0.54 -14.41
CA CYS A 139 -4.81 0.96 -14.39
C CYS A 139 -3.87 -0.10 -13.81
N VAL A 140 -4.30 -0.86 -12.81
CA VAL A 140 -3.46 -1.84 -12.13
C VAL A 140 -3.62 -3.28 -12.63
N GLU A 141 -4.49 -3.49 -13.62
CA GLU A 141 -4.70 -4.82 -14.22
C GLU A 141 -3.42 -5.35 -14.85
N GLY A 142 -3.01 -6.55 -14.43
CA GLY A 142 -1.78 -7.21 -14.87
C GLY A 142 -0.54 -6.87 -14.03
N ALA A 143 -0.67 -6.05 -12.98
CA ALA A 143 0.41 -5.86 -12.00
C ALA A 143 0.60 -7.14 -11.16
N GLU A 144 1.83 -7.37 -10.70
CA GLU A 144 2.13 -8.47 -9.75
C GLU A 144 1.56 -8.19 -8.35
N LEU A 145 1.29 -6.90 -8.04
CA LEU A 145 0.65 -6.51 -6.77
C LEU A 145 -0.83 -6.87 -6.77
N VAL A 146 -1.29 -7.49 -5.69
CA VAL A 146 -2.69 -7.88 -5.55
C VAL A 146 -3.56 -6.65 -5.26
N PRO A 147 -4.58 -6.35 -6.06
CA PRO A 147 -5.47 -5.22 -5.79
C PRO A 147 -6.36 -5.53 -4.59
N LEU A 148 -6.40 -4.60 -3.64
CA LEU A 148 -7.25 -4.62 -2.47
C LEU A 148 -8.15 -3.39 -2.49
N VAL A 149 -9.44 -3.58 -2.76
CA VAL A 149 -10.41 -2.48 -2.76
C VAL A 149 -11.00 -2.32 -1.37
N ARG A 150 -10.90 -1.11 -0.82
CA ARG A 150 -11.50 -0.78 0.47
C ARG A 150 -11.88 0.68 0.57
N HIS A 151 -12.71 1.01 1.55
CA HIS A 151 -12.92 2.40 1.93
C HIS A 151 -11.63 2.98 2.51
N THR A 152 -11.14 4.07 1.92
CA THR A 152 -9.96 4.74 2.43
C THR A 152 -10.36 5.81 3.44
N ASN A 153 -9.60 5.87 4.52
CA ASN A 153 -9.76 6.91 5.53
C ASN A 153 -9.54 8.30 4.93
N ILE A 154 -10.37 9.24 5.35
CA ILE A 154 -10.16 10.66 5.07
C ILE A 154 -8.83 11.06 5.69
N GLY A 155 -8.05 11.87 4.96
CA GLY A 155 -6.78 12.40 5.45
C GLY A 155 -5.54 11.66 4.96
N THR A 156 -5.68 10.63 4.13
CA THR A 156 -4.53 9.97 3.49
C THR A 156 -4.07 10.70 2.23
N ILE A 157 -2.78 10.55 1.89
CA ILE A 157 -2.20 11.07 0.63
C ILE A 157 -3.01 10.57 -0.57
N LYS A 158 -3.25 9.26 -0.63
CA LYS A 158 -4.05 8.66 -1.71
C LYS A 158 -5.40 9.34 -1.86
N LYS A 159 -6.15 9.51 -0.78
CA LYS A 159 -7.49 10.13 -0.84
C LYS A 159 -7.45 11.60 -1.23
N HIS A 160 -6.39 12.30 -0.86
CA HIS A 160 -6.18 13.71 -1.23
C HIS A 160 -6.00 13.89 -2.74
N PHE A 161 -5.23 13.00 -3.37
CA PHE A 161 -4.90 13.12 -4.79
C PHE A 161 -5.86 12.39 -5.74
N ASN A 162 -6.61 11.37 -5.27
CA ASN A 162 -7.47 10.59 -6.15
C ASN A 162 -8.66 11.41 -6.67
N ASN A 163 -8.67 11.70 -7.96
CA ASN A 163 -9.71 12.50 -8.63
C ASN A 163 -9.87 12.09 -10.09
N GLU A 164 -10.58 12.90 -10.90
CA GLU A 164 -10.86 12.59 -12.31
C GLU A 164 -9.58 12.51 -13.15
N ASP A 165 -8.59 13.36 -12.88
CA ASP A 165 -7.37 13.50 -13.67
C ASP A 165 -6.18 12.73 -13.08
N THR A 166 -6.23 12.44 -11.78
CA THR A 166 -5.15 11.78 -11.03
C THR A 166 -5.55 10.39 -10.56
N ARG A 167 -4.71 9.40 -10.80
CA ARG A 167 -4.79 8.04 -10.23
C ARG A 167 -3.86 7.98 -9.03
N ALA A 168 -4.42 7.75 -7.86
CA ALA A 168 -3.64 7.66 -6.63
C ALA A 168 -3.77 6.27 -6.00
N PHE A 169 -2.62 5.69 -5.67
CA PHE A 169 -2.49 4.35 -5.13
C PHE A 169 -1.69 4.36 -3.83
N THR A 170 -2.05 3.51 -2.89
CA THR A 170 -1.15 3.12 -1.80
C THR A 170 -0.64 1.72 -2.08
N ILE A 171 0.66 1.53 -1.98
CA ILE A 171 1.29 0.21 -2.09
C ILE A 171 1.72 -0.22 -0.70
N GLU A 172 1.32 -1.42 -0.29
CA GLU A 172 1.83 -2.09 0.90
C GLU A 172 2.83 -3.15 0.47
N LEU A 173 4.09 -2.97 0.85
CA LEU A 173 5.17 -3.92 0.58
C LEU A 173 5.35 -4.82 1.80
N PRO A 174 5.65 -6.11 1.61
CA PRO A 174 5.99 -6.98 2.73
C PRO A 174 7.37 -6.62 3.27
N SER A 175 7.53 -6.66 4.59
CA SER A 175 8.81 -6.34 5.26
C SER A 175 9.48 -7.54 5.93
N MET A 176 8.91 -8.75 5.81
CA MET A 176 9.46 -9.98 6.43
C MET A 176 9.68 -11.11 5.42
N GLY A 177 10.65 -11.97 5.73
CA GLY A 177 10.98 -13.14 4.93
C GLY A 177 11.57 -12.81 3.56
N VAL A 178 11.45 -13.74 2.61
CA VAL A 178 11.93 -13.57 1.21
C VAL A 178 11.20 -12.43 0.51
N ALA A 179 9.92 -12.26 0.82
CA ALA A 179 9.11 -11.14 0.31
C ALA A 179 9.53 -9.78 0.90
N GLY A 180 10.24 -9.76 2.03
CA GLY A 180 10.83 -8.56 2.63
C GLY A 180 12.17 -8.14 2.03
N ASP A 181 12.68 -8.84 1.02
CA ASP A 181 13.87 -8.39 0.29
C ASP A 181 13.57 -7.09 -0.46
N PHE A 182 14.36 -6.04 -0.18
CA PHE A 182 14.19 -4.74 -0.83
C PHE A 182 14.43 -4.81 -2.35
N VAL A 183 15.23 -5.76 -2.84
CA VAL A 183 15.45 -5.98 -4.27
C VAL A 183 14.18 -6.48 -4.94
N TYR A 184 13.49 -7.42 -4.30
CA TYR A 184 12.19 -7.91 -4.73
C TYR A 184 11.13 -6.80 -4.70
N SER A 185 11.05 -6.05 -3.60
CA SER A 185 10.13 -4.90 -3.47
C SER A 185 10.40 -3.81 -4.50
N THR A 186 11.68 -3.53 -4.79
CA THR A 186 12.08 -2.60 -5.86
C THR A 186 11.60 -3.08 -7.24
N LYS A 187 11.71 -4.39 -7.52
CA LYS A 187 11.20 -4.99 -8.77
C LYS A 187 9.69 -4.82 -8.87
N LEU A 188 8.95 -5.17 -7.81
CA LEU A 188 7.49 -5.01 -7.77
C LEU A 188 7.05 -3.58 -8.06
N LEU A 189 7.73 -2.58 -7.46
CA LEU A 189 7.44 -1.17 -7.72
C LEU A 189 7.71 -0.78 -9.17
N GLY A 190 8.79 -1.28 -9.77
CA GLY A 190 9.13 -1.03 -11.17
C GLY A 190 8.10 -1.63 -12.12
N ASP A 191 7.74 -2.89 -11.92
CA ASP A 191 6.73 -3.60 -12.72
C ASP A 191 5.34 -2.93 -12.57
N PHE A 192 4.99 -2.52 -11.35
CA PHE A 192 3.76 -1.77 -11.08
C PHE A 192 3.74 -0.43 -11.83
N LEU A 193 4.82 0.35 -11.74
CA LEU A 193 4.92 1.65 -12.40
C LEU A 193 4.76 1.52 -13.92
N CYS A 194 5.45 0.56 -14.54
CA CYS A 194 5.34 0.27 -15.97
C CYS A 194 3.90 -0.15 -16.35
N THR A 195 3.25 -0.98 -15.52
CA THR A 195 1.87 -1.41 -15.73
C THR A 195 0.91 -0.23 -15.70
N VAL A 196 0.98 0.62 -14.69
CA VAL A 196 0.09 1.79 -14.55
C VAL A 196 0.29 2.76 -15.71
N ILE A 197 1.54 3.07 -16.09
CA ILE A 197 1.84 3.93 -17.24
C ILE A 197 1.25 3.36 -18.53
N SER A 198 1.35 2.06 -18.75
CA SER A 198 0.82 1.39 -19.94
C SER A 198 -0.71 1.36 -20.00
N ASN A 199 -1.36 1.40 -18.84
CA ASN A 199 -2.81 1.22 -18.73
C ASN A 199 -3.57 2.53 -18.52
N ILE A 200 -2.93 3.64 -18.15
CA ILE A 200 -3.60 4.87 -17.69
C ILE A 200 -4.59 5.44 -18.70
N ASN A 201 -4.33 5.25 -19.97
CA ASN A 201 -5.18 5.71 -21.10
C ASN A 201 -6.10 4.61 -21.65
N LYS A 202 -6.11 3.41 -21.06
CA LYS A 202 -7.01 2.35 -21.50
C LYS A 202 -8.46 2.70 -21.16
N PRO A 203 -9.43 2.26 -21.99
CA PRO A 203 -10.84 2.37 -21.66
C PRO A 203 -11.14 1.69 -20.32
N GLU A 204 -11.97 2.35 -19.52
CA GLU A 204 -12.39 1.81 -18.23
C GLU A 204 -13.15 0.50 -18.43
N LYS A 205 -12.74 -0.53 -17.67
CA LYS A 205 -13.42 -1.81 -17.59
C LYS A 205 -14.32 -1.83 -16.35
N GLN A 206 -15.36 -2.64 -16.41
CA GLN A 206 -16.24 -2.90 -15.26
C GLN A 206 -15.75 -4.15 -14.54
N TYR A 207 -15.61 -4.05 -13.23
CA TYR A 207 -15.20 -5.15 -12.35
C TYR A 207 -16.29 -5.43 -11.32
N GLU A 208 -16.50 -6.70 -11.03
CA GLU A 208 -17.32 -7.10 -9.90
C GLU A 208 -16.47 -7.01 -8.63
N VAL A 209 -16.75 -6.03 -7.79
CA VAL A 209 -15.96 -5.74 -6.60
C VAL A 209 -16.78 -6.05 -5.37
N GLU A 210 -16.28 -6.98 -4.55
CA GLU A 210 -16.75 -7.20 -3.19
C GLU A 210 -15.70 -6.67 -2.21
N LEU A 211 -16.15 -5.91 -1.20
CA LEU A 211 -15.24 -5.43 -0.17
C LEU A 211 -14.76 -6.59 0.69
N PRO A 212 -13.48 -6.60 1.09
CA PRO A 212 -12.96 -7.58 2.03
C PRO A 212 -13.64 -7.41 3.39
N ILE A 213 -13.65 -8.49 4.15
CA ILE A 213 -14.18 -8.52 5.52
C ILE A 213 -13.05 -8.70 6.52
N ASP A 214 -13.22 -8.14 7.70
CA ASP A 214 -12.37 -8.46 8.82
C ASP A 214 -12.81 -9.77 9.44
N LEU A 215 -11.84 -10.63 9.75
CA LEU A 215 -12.06 -11.86 10.48
C LEU A 215 -11.88 -11.61 11.98
N TYR A 216 -12.75 -12.15 12.78
CA TYR A 216 -12.72 -12.03 14.25
C TYR A 216 -12.77 -13.41 14.89
N THR A 217 -12.31 -13.49 16.13
CA THR A 217 -12.51 -14.63 17.04
C THR A 217 -13.65 -14.33 18.00
N THR A 218 -14.32 -15.36 18.50
CA THR A 218 -15.27 -15.25 19.61
C THR A 218 -14.59 -15.33 20.97
N VAL A 219 -13.32 -15.74 21.00
CA VAL A 219 -12.50 -15.86 22.20
C VAL A 219 -12.21 -14.48 22.78
N GLU A 220 -12.53 -14.26 24.06
CA GLU A 220 -12.27 -12.98 24.73
C GLU A 220 -10.79 -12.68 24.90
N GLN A 221 -9.99 -13.71 25.18
CA GLN A 221 -8.55 -13.63 25.33
C GLN A 221 -7.90 -14.94 24.84
N GLY A 222 -7.11 -14.87 23.79
CA GLY A 222 -6.55 -16.07 23.18
C GLY A 222 -5.18 -15.89 22.56
N ILE A 223 -4.58 -17.02 22.22
CA ILE A 223 -3.35 -17.10 21.44
C ILE A 223 -3.69 -17.61 20.05
N ILE A 224 -3.29 -16.86 19.01
CA ILE A 224 -3.56 -17.18 17.62
C ILE A 224 -2.41 -17.94 16.97
N TYR A 225 -2.78 -18.93 16.16
CA TYR A 225 -1.87 -19.71 15.30
C TYR A 225 -2.41 -19.72 13.88
N TYR A 226 -1.76 -19.04 12.96
CA TYR A 226 -2.12 -19.13 11.55
C TYR A 226 -1.67 -20.48 10.97
N MET A 227 -2.55 -21.12 10.22
CA MET A 227 -2.25 -22.41 9.58
C MET A 227 -1.21 -22.28 8.49
N ASN A 228 -1.14 -21.11 7.87
CA ASN A 228 -0.16 -20.78 6.87
C ASN A 228 0.10 -19.27 6.87
N THR A 229 1.36 -18.88 6.90
CA THR A 229 1.80 -17.48 6.79
C THR A 229 2.25 -17.09 5.38
N ASN A 230 2.03 -17.97 4.39
CA ASN A 230 2.29 -17.63 2.99
C ASN A 230 1.27 -16.58 2.51
N PRO A 231 1.71 -15.37 2.17
CA PRO A 231 0.83 -14.25 1.88
C PRO A 231 0.04 -14.36 0.56
N LEU A 232 0.19 -15.38 -0.22
CA LEU A 232 -0.53 -15.55 -1.49
C LEU A 232 -1.42 -16.80 -1.48
N LEU A 233 -1.65 -17.38 -0.31
CA LEU A 233 -2.43 -18.60 -0.24
C LEU A 233 -3.91 -18.31 -0.49
N LYS A 234 -4.46 -18.99 -1.47
CA LYS A 234 -5.91 -19.05 -1.72
C LYS A 234 -6.52 -20.11 -0.80
N TYR A 235 -7.62 -19.75 -0.19
CA TYR A 235 -8.42 -20.63 0.66
C TYR A 235 -9.74 -20.96 -0.02
N SER A 236 -10.17 -22.19 0.08
CA SER A 236 -11.54 -22.61 -0.27
C SER A 236 -12.48 -22.35 0.91
N LYS A 237 -13.74 -22.11 0.63
CA LYS A 237 -14.76 -21.99 1.70
C LYS A 237 -14.70 -23.19 2.64
N GLY A 238 -14.58 -22.94 3.92
CA GLY A 238 -14.49 -23.95 4.98
C GLY A 238 -13.06 -24.35 5.37
N ASP A 239 -12.02 -23.90 4.64
CA ASP A 239 -10.64 -24.13 5.04
C ASP A 239 -10.34 -23.41 6.36
N VAL A 240 -9.52 -24.03 7.21
CA VAL A 240 -9.06 -23.40 8.45
C VAL A 240 -7.92 -22.43 8.13
N ILE A 241 -8.17 -21.15 8.41
CA ILE A 241 -7.20 -20.06 8.23
C ILE A 241 -6.28 -19.95 9.44
N ALA A 242 -6.86 -19.96 10.65
CA ALA A 242 -6.17 -19.82 11.91
C ALA A 242 -6.85 -20.61 13.00
N LYS A 243 -6.15 -20.84 14.11
CA LYS A 243 -6.68 -21.40 15.34
C LYS A 243 -6.44 -20.45 16.49
N VAL A 244 -7.38 -20.31 17.38
CA VAL A 244 -7.28 -19.47 18.58
C VAL A 244 -7.50 -20.34 19.80
N ASP A 245 -6.50 -20.43 20.67
CA ASP A 245 -6.61 -21.12 21.95
C ASP A 245 -7.05 -20.11 23.01
N ASP A 246 -8.22 -20.32 23.62
CA ASP A 246 -8.70 -19.54 24.76
C ASP A 246 -7.83 -19.83 25.99
N ILE A 247 -7.16 -18.79 26.50
CA ILE A 247 -6.26 -18.95 27.66
C ILE A 247 -7.00 -19.14 28.98
N ASN A 248 -8.28 -18.82 29.06
CA ASN A 248 -9.08 -18.98 30.29
C ASN A 248 -9.70 -20.37 30.40
N THR A 249 -10.19 -20.92 29.27
CA THR A 249 -10.89 -22.19 29.24
C THR A 249 -10.03 -23.34 28.70
N GLY A 250 -9.00 -23.05 27.93
CA GLY A 250 -8.20 -24.03 27.19
C GLY A 250 -8.93 -24.62 25.96
N GLU A 251 -10.10 -24.09 25.61
CA GLU A 251 -10.81 -24.48 24.40
C GLU A 251 -10.15 -23.88 23.17
N ARG A 252 -10.39 -24.50 22.00
CA ARG A 252 -9.85 -24.06 20.71
C ARG A 252 -10.97 -23.71 19.75
N GLU A 253 -10.85 -22.52 19.14
CA GLU A 253 -11.68 -22.07 18.03
C GLU A 253 -10.93 -22.18 16.72
N ASP A 254 -11.55 -22.72 15.67
CA ASP A 254 -11.06 -22.71 14.30
C ASP A 254 -11.67 -21.52 13.54
N ILE A 255 -10.82 -20.65 13.03
CA ILE A 255 -11.21 -19.54 12.14
C ILE A 255 -11.22 -20.06 10.71
N ILE A 256 -12.38 -20.07 10.11
CA ILE A 256 -12.57 -20.69 8.78
C ILE A 256 -12.81 -19.63 7.69
N ALA A 257 -12.40 -19.97 6.47
CA ALA A 257 -12.68 -19.17 5.28
C ALA A 257 -14.21 -19.15 5.01
N PRO A 258 -14.85 -17.98 5.01
CA PRO A 258 -16.32 -17.89 4.83
C PRO A 258 -16.74 -18.10 3.37
N PHE A 259 -15.82 -17.91 2.42
CA PHE A 259 -15.98 -18.13 0.99
C PHE A 259 -14.59 -18.40 0.35
N ASP A 260 -14.55 -18.73 -0.93
CA ASP A 260 -13.28 -18.88 -1.66
C ASP A 260 -12.60 -17.50 -1.80
N GLY A 261 -11.35 -17.37 -1.34
CA GLY A 261 -10.70 -16.07 -1.30
C GLY A 261 -9.24 -16.08 -0.87
N ILE A 262 -8.75 -14.90 -0.54
CA ILE A 262 -7.36 -14.62 -0.15
C ILE A 262 -7.35 -13.94 1.22
N LEU A 263 -6.40 -14.33 2.05
CA LEU A 263 -6.08 -13.62 3.29
C LEU A 263 -5.10 -12.50 2.96
N TYR A 264 -5.59 -11.24 2.98
CA TYR A 264 -4.80 -10.06 2.59
C TYR A 264 -3.87 -9.57 3.68
N ASP A 265 -4.27 -9.74 4.94
CA ASP A 265 -3.53 -9.25 6.09
C ASP A 265 -3.73 -10.20 7.27
N ILE A 266 -2.73 -10.29 8.14
CA ILE A 266 -2.76 -11.07 9.37
C ILE A 266 -2.40 -10.19 10.56
N ASN A 267 -2.99 -10.44 11.71
CA ASN A 267 -2.58 -9.78 12.94
C ASN A 267 -1.25 -10.37 13.42
N GLU A 268 -0.21 -9.54 13.53
CA GLU A 268 1.13 -9.97 13.97
C GLU A 268 1.21 -10.30 15.46
N THR A 269 0.22 -9.86 16.22
CA THR A 269 0.20 -10.15 17.65
C THR A 269 -0.18 -11.61 17.87
N VAL A 270 0.62 -12.31 18.65
CA VAL A 270 0.33 -13.68 19.09
C VAL A 270 -0.91 -13.72 20.00
N TYR A 271 -1.20 -12.58 20.64
CA TYR A 271 -2.31 -12.42 21.56
C TYR A 271 -3.47 -11.69 20.89
N VAL A 272 -4.67 -12.29 20.93
CA VAL A 272 -5.87 -11.75 20.30
C VAL A 272 -7.05 -11.71 21.25
N SER A 273 -8.02 -10.86 20.93
CA SER A 273 -9.31 -10.80 21.61
C SER A 273 -10.45 -10.65 20.59
N ASN A 274 -11.66 -10.91 21.01
CA ASN A 274 -12.88 -10.74 20.20
C ASN A 274 -13.13 -9.28 19.75
N LEU A 275 -12.38 -8.32 20.26
CA LEU A 275 -12.46 -6.90 19.90
C LEU A 275 -11.51 -6.53 18.75
N ASN A 276 -10.54 -7.39 18.42
CA ASN A 276 -9.52 -7.12 17.43
C ASN A 276 -9.70 -8.00 16.19
N SER A 277 -9.61 -7.39 15.01
CA SER A 277 -9.50 -8.16 13.77
C SER A 277 -8.26 -9.05 13.82
N ILE A 278 -8.41 -10.31 13.47
CA ILE A 278 -7.31 -11.26 13.33
C ILE A 278 -6.73 -11.27 11.93
N GLY A 279 -7.42 -10.70 10.97
CA GLY A 279 -6.96 -10.59 9.59
C GLY A 279 -8.05 -10.05 8.66
N MET A 280 -7.66 -9.73 7.45
CA MET A 280 -8.57 -9.24 6.39
C MET A 280 -8.67 -10.28 5.27
N PHE A 281 -9.89 -10.68 4.95
CA PHE A 281 -10.17 -11.73 3.97
C PHE A 281 -11.11 -11.24 2.86
N GLY A 282 -10.80 -11.52 1.61
CA GLY A 282 -11.62 -11.07 0.50
C GLY A 282 -11.46 -11.89 -0.78
N LYS A 283 -12.32 -11.63 -1.76
CA LYS A 283 -12.24 -12.26 -3.08
C LYS A 283 -11.14 -11.68 -3.94
N GLU A 284 -10.57 -12.51 -4.79
CA GLU A 284 -9.64 -12.05 -5.83
C GLU A 284 -10.42 -11.26 -6.90
N ILE A 285 -9.96 -10.05 -7.23
CA ILE A 285 -10.65 -9.15 -8.17
C ILE A 285 -10.34 -9.53 -9.61
N PHE A 286 -9.09 -9.87 -9.90
CA PHE A 286 -8.66 -10.31 -11.22
C PHE A 286 -8.59 -11.86 -11.25
N LYS A 287 -9.36 -12.46 -12.14
CA LYS A 287 -9.37 -13.93 -12.35
C LYS A 287 -8.40 -14.31 -13.44
#